data_9061c8aaa35d465e3fb5a98d8fa468ca
#
_entry.id   9061c8aaa35d465e3fb5a98d8fa468ca
#
_cell.length_a   1.000
_cell.length_b   1.000
_cell.length_c   1.000
_cell.angle_alpha   90.00
_cell.angle_beta   90.00
_cell.angle_gamma   90.00
#
_symmetry.space_group_name_H-M   'P 1'
#
loop_
_entity.id
_entity.type
_entity.pdbx_description
1 polymer ?
#
loop_
_entity_poly.entity_id
_entity_poly.type
_entity_poly.pdbx_seq_one_letter_code
_entity_poly.pdbx_strand_id
1 'polypeptide(L)'
;IFLTNVFETRIVDGQYPERQVSCIYSRRDLEKWFNLKTMRGDLGSVRIDKKIAGRYYQEEAIKAVCESFDKKNRRKALLVMATGSGKTRTVIALCDVLLQNGWVKNILFLADRTSLVTQAKRSFVNMLPDLSVANLCEEKSNLHAHCIFSTYQTMINCIDATRDEDGKLFTSGHFDLVICDEAHRSIYNKYKDIFTYFDAPLVGLTATPKDEIDKNTYSIFELEKGVPTYGYELAQAVKDGYLVDFLSVETKLKFLEEGIAYDELSDEDKEAYENTFVDENGQVVERIQSSALNTWIFNDDTIRQVLDILMT
;
A
#
# COMPACT_ATOMS: atom_id res chain seq x y z
N ILE A 1 -10.65 -24.09 17.23
CA ILE A 1 -11.70 -23.89 18.25
C ILE A 1 -12.01 -22.41 18.30
N PHE A 2 -13.30 -22.07 18.31
CA PHE A 2 -13.75 -20.71 18.60
C PHE A 2 -14.20 -20.63 20.06
N LEU A 3 -13.74 -19.59 20.72
CA LEU A 3 -14.17 -19.23 22.07
C LEU A 3 -14.96 -17.93 21.94
N THR A 4 -16.20 -17.91 22.39
CA THR A 4 -17.04 -16.71 22.28
C THR A 4 -17.79 -16.46 23.58
N ASN A 5 -17.92 -15.18 23.88
CA ASN A 5 -18.88 -14.65 24.83
C ASN A 5 -19.75 -13.63 24.07
N VAL A 6 -20.64 -12.92 24.75
CA VAL A 6 -21.55 -11.96 24.11
C VAL A 6 -20.81 -10.81 23.40
N PHE A 7 -19.56 -10.50 23.78
CA PHE A 7 -18.83 -9.30 23.36
C PHE A 7 -17.62 -9.61 22.47
N GLU A 8 -17.00 -10.78 22.63
CA GLU A 8 -15.76 -11.12 21.92
C GLU A 8 -15.82 -12.55 21.38
N THR A 9 -15.22 -12.73 20.22
CA THR A 9 -14.94 -14.04 19.63
C THR A 9 -13.44 -14.18 19.42
N ARG A 10 -12.88 -15.31 19.88
CA ARG A 10 -11.47 -15.64 19.76
C ARG A 10 -11.30 -16.98 19.06
N ILE A 11 -10.17 -17.16 18.37
CA ILE A 11 -9.83 -18.42 17.69
C ILE A 11 -8.54 -18.99 18.27
N VAL A 12 -8.55 -20.31 18.48
CA VAL A 12 -7.38 -21.13 18.79
C VAL A 12 -7.25 -22.17 17.69
N ASP A 13 -6.25 -22.02 16.82
CA ASP A 13 -6.09 -22.87 15.61
C ASP A 13 -4.91 -23.85 15.71
N GLY A 14 -4.13 -23.77 16.78
CA GLY A 14 -2.99 -24.66 17.03
C GLY A 14 -1.75 -24.34 16.20
N GLN A 15 -1.78 -23.31 15.35
CA GLN A 15 -0.64 -22.85 14.56
C GLN A 15 -0.15 -21.47 15.01
N TYR A 16 -1.09 -20.55 15.17
CA TYR A 16 -0.82 -19.18 15.62
C TYR A 16 -1.27 -19.00 17.06
N PRO A 17 -0.77 -17.97 17.76
CA PRO A 17 -1.28 -17.61 19.08
C PRO A 17 -2.81 -17.36 19.05
N GLU A 18 -3.46 -17.57 20.19
CA GLU A 18 -4.86 -17.19 20.38
C GLU A 18 -5.06 -15.72 20.00
N ARG A 19 -6.09 -15.44 19.22
CA ARG A 19 -6.38 -14.10 18.73
C ARG A 19 -7.87 -13.80 18.65
N GLN A 20 -8.20 -12.53 18.77
CA GLN A 20 -9.54 -12.05 18.56
C GLN A 20 -9.88 -12.04 17.06
N VAL A 21 -11.11 -12.41 16.74
CA VAL A 21 -11.68 -12.38 15.40
C VAL A 21 -13.03 -11.67 15.42
N SER A 22 -13.45 -11.10 14.29
CA SER A 22 -14.69 -10.33 14.21
C SER A 22 -15.96 -11.19 14.37
N CYS A 23 -15.92 -12.45 13.95
CA CYS A 23 -17.03 -13.40 14.11
C CYS A 23 -16.56 -14.85 13.92
N ILE A 24 -17.44 -15.80 14.18
CA ILE A 24 -17.24 -17.21 13.84
C ILE A 24 -17.27 -17.34 12.32
N TYR A 25 -16.37 -18.13 11.77
CA TYR A 25 -16.27 -18.36 10.33
C TYR A 25 -17.52 -19.06 9.77
N SER A 26 -17.83 -18.75 8.53
CA SER A 26 -18.84 -19.49 7.77
C SER A 26 -18.40 -20.95 7.57
N ARG A 27 -19.35 -21.84 7.31
CA ARG A 27 -19.05 -23.23 6.97
C ARG A 27 -18.07 -23.34 5.80
N ARG A 28 -18.28 -22.53 4.76
CA ARG A 28 -17.41 -22.47 3.57
C ARG A 28 -15.98 -22.04 3.92
N ASP A 29 -15.83 -21.04 4.81
CA ASP A 29 -14.50 -20.60 5.26
C ASP A 29 -13.79 -21.68 6.08
N LEU A 30 -14.53 -22.38 6.95
CA LEU A 30 -13.98 -23.48 7.75
C LEU A 30 -13.53 -24.64 6.87
N GLU A 31 -14.33 -25.04 5.87
CA GLU A 31 -13.98 -26.08 4.90
C GLU A 31 -12.72 -25.69 4.10
N LYS A 32 -12.67 -24.44 3.61
CA LYS A 32 -11.49 -23.90 2.92
C LYS A 32 -10.26 -23.91 3.83
N TRP A 33 -10.37 -23.40 5.03
CA TRP A 33 -9.28 -23.33 5.99
C TRP A 33 -8.74 -24.73 6.37
N PHE A 34 -9.65 -25.68 6.58
CA PHE A 34 -9.29 -27.06 6.87
C PHE A 34 -8.52 -27.69 5.70
N ASN A 35 -8.99 -27.49 4.47
CA ASN A 35 -8.33 -27.97 3.27
C ASN A 35 -6.94 -27.36 3.11
N LEU A 36 -6.80 -26.04 3.28
CA LEU A 36 -5.51 -25.37 3.24
C LEU A 36 -4.56 -25.93 4.31
N LYS A 37 -5.03 -26.13 5.53
CA LYS A 37 -4.22 -26.67 6.62
C LYS A 37 -3.67 -28.07 6.31
N THR A 38 -4.44 -28.88 5.60
CA THR A 38 -4.04 -30.26 5.18
C THR A 38 -3.07 -30.26 4.01
N MET A 39 -3.15 -29.23 3.14
CA MET A 39 -2.37 -29.12 1.90
C MET A 39 -1.08 -28.32 2.06
N ARG A 40 -0.88 -27.64 3.19
CA ARG A 40 0.29 -26.79 3.41
C ARG A 40 1.60 -27.54 3.25
N GLY A 41 2.43 -27.08 2.32
CA GLY A 41 3.81 -27.50 2.16
C GLY A 41 4.77 -26.70 3.04
N ASP A 42 5.99 -27.20 3.18
CA ASP A 42 7.09 -26.51 3.85
C ASP A 42 7.52 -25.27 3.04
N LEU A 43 7.57 -24.11 3.68
CA LEU A 43 8.07 -22.88 3.07
C LEU A 43 9.59 -22.70 3.18
N GLY A 44 10.29 -23.62 3.83
CA GLY A 44 11.75 -23.56 3.97
C GLY A 44 12.51 -23.93 2.70
N SER A 45 11.88 -24.68 1.79
CA SER A 45 12.48 -25.18 0.55
C SER A 45 11.74 -24.78 -0.73
N VAL A 46 11.08 -23.61 -0.70
CA VAL A 46 10.25 -23.14 -1.83
C VAL A 46 11.08 -22.79 -3.06
N ARG A 47 10.54 -23.12 -4.22
CA ARG A 47 11.07 -22.70 -5.50
C ARG A 47 10.43 -21.37 -5.91
N ILE A 48 11.24 -20.33 -6.09
CA ILE A 48 10.81 -19.02 -6.56
C ILE A 48 10.98 -18.98 -8.08
N ASP A 49 9.94 -18.57 -8.81
CA ASP A 49 10.04 -18.39 -10.26
C ASP A 49 10.88 -17.13 -10.57
N LYS A 50 12.08 -17.39 -11.13
CA LYS A 50 13.04 -16.33 -11.49
C LYS A 50 12.56 -15.41 -12.62
N LYS A 51 11.54 -15.82 -13.40
CA LYS A 51 10.91 -14.96 -14.41
C LYS A 51 10.10 -13.86 -13.74
N ILE A 52 9.52 -14.13 -12.57
CA ILE A 52 8.76 -13.15 -11.78
C ILE A 52 9.71 -12.35 -10.89
N ALA A 53 10.54 -12.99 -10.07
CA ALA A 53 11.46 -12.36 -9.15
C ALA A 53 12.86 -13.02 -9.26
N GLY A 54 13.71 -12.45 -10.12
CA GLY A 54 15.03 -13.00 -10.43
C GLY A 54 16.21 -12.30 -9.76
N ARG A 55 15.97 -11.23 -9.00
CA ARG A 55 17.03 -10.51 -8.29
C ARG A 55 17.21 -11.09 -6.91
N TYR A 56 18.44 -11.22 -6.44
CA TYR A 56 18.78 -11.89 -5.17
C TYR A 56 17.97 -11.33 -3.98
N TYR A 57 17.87 -10.02 -3.86
CA TYR A 57 17.17 -9.38 -2.76
C TYR A 57 15.64 -9.61 -2.79
N GLN A 58 15.06 -9.85 -3.98
CA GLN A 58 13.66 -10.25 -4.12
C GLN A 58 13.46 -11.67 -3.58
N GLU A 59 14.38 -12.59 -3.91
CA GLU A 59 14.36 -13.95 -3.36
C GLU A 59 14.53 -13.94 -1.84
N GLU A 60 15.43 -13.10 -1.30
CA GLU A 60 15.65 -12.96 0.15
C GLU A 60 14.40 -12.40 0.85
N ALA A 61 13.74 -11.38 0.27
CA ALA A 61 12.50 -10.82 0.80
C ALA A 61 11.40 -11.90 0.89
N ILE A 62 11.22 -12.70 -0.17
CA ILE A 62 10.24 -13.77 -0.20
C ILE A 62 10.57 -14.83 0.88
N LYS A 63 11.83 -15.26 0.97
CA LYS A 63 12.28 -16.23 1.99
C LYS A 63 12.06 -15.70 3.41
N ALA A 64 12.33 -14.41 3.65
CA ALA A 64 12.12 -13.79 4.96
C ALA A 64 10.64 -13.80 5.38
N VAL A 65 9.70 -13.53 4.43
CA VAL A 65 8.27 -13.64 4.71
C VAL A 65 7.87 -15.11 4.95
N CYS A 66 8.33 -16.03 4.12
CA CYS A 66 8.07 -17.47 4.27
C CYS A 66 8.55 -17.98 5.64
N GLU A 67 9.76 -17.61 6.04
CA GLU A 67 10.31 -17.96 7.37
C GLU A 67 9.48 -17.34 8.51
N SER A 68 9.04 -16.11 8.34
CA SER A 68 8.19 -15.41 9.32
C SER A 68 6.88 -16.16 9.54
N PHE A 69 6.23 -16.61 8.48
CA PHE A 69 4.94 -17.29 8.54
C PHE A 69 5.06 -18.73 9.03
N ASP A 70 6.01 -19.48 8.53
CA ASP A 70 6.14 -20.93 8.78
C ASP A 70 6.90 -21.22 10.09
N LYS A 71 8.12 -20.69 10.24
CA LYS A 71 8.98 -21.04 11.37
C LYS A 71 8.76 -20.17 12.60
N LYS A 72 8.48 -18.87 12.40
CA LYS A 72 8.30 -17.94 13.52
C LYS A 72 6.84 -17.82 13.95
N ASN A 73 5.91 -18.52 13.28
CA ASN A 73 4.47 -18.48 13.53
C ASN A 73 3.89 -17.06 13.60
N ARG A 74 4.46 -16.12 12.82
CA ARG A 74 3.98 -14.75 12.69
C ARG A 74 2.94 -14.67 11.58
N ARG A 75 2.01 -13.77 11.75
CA ARG A 75 0.95 -13.52 10.75
C ARG A 75 1.15 -12.21 10.01
N LYS A 76 2.18 -11.46 10.35
CA LYS A 76 2.42 -10.13 9.79
C LYS A 76 3.86 -10.00 9.34
N ALA A 77 4.06 -9.40 8.18
CA ALA A 77 5.37 -9.13 7.61
C ALA A 77 5.39 -7.75 6.96
N LEU A 78 6.48 -7.00 7.15
CA LEU A 78 6.71 -5.70 6.55
C LEU A 78 7.94 -5.75 5.66
N LEU A 79 7.77 -5.40 4.38
CA LEU A 79 8.82 -5.29 3.40
C LEU A 79 9.11 -3.81 3.13
N VAL A 80 10.30 -3.38 3.48
CA VAL A 80 10.82 -2.03 3.20
C VAL A 80 11.72 -2.13 1.97
N MET A 81 11.25 -1.66 0.83
CA MET A 81 11.99 -1.79 -0.43
C MET A 81 11.93 -0.48 -1.21
N ALA A 82 13.07 0.00 -1.68
CA ALA A 82 13.18 1.24 -2.44
C ALA A 82 12.23 1.28 -3.65
N THR A 83 11.78 2.48 -4.02
CA THR A 83 11.01 2.69 -5.27
C THR A 83 11.86 2.23 -6.46
N GLY A 84 11.25 1.53 -7.42
CA GLY A 84 11.97 0.98 -8.58
C GLY A 84 12.68 -0.36 -8.33
N SER A 85 12.80 -0.84 -7.08
CA SER A 85 13.40 -2.15 -6.77
C SER A 85 12.55 -3.35 -7.18
N GLY A 86 11.28 -3.13 -7.54
CA GLY A 86 10.37 -4.19 -7.98
C GLY A 86 9.52 -4.79 -6.87
N LYS A 87 9.07 -3.99 -5.89
CA LYS A 87 8.15 -4.40 -4.82
C LYS A 87 6.98 -5.24 -5.32
N THR A 88 6.30 -4.78 -6.36
CA THR A 88 5.16 -5.49 -6.94
C THR A 88 5.54 -6.87 -7.46
N ARG A 89 6.67 -7.01 -8.15
CA ARG A 89 7.16 -8.32 -8.63
C ARG A 89 7.49 -9.25 -7.47
N THR A 90 8.11 -8.74 -6.42
CA THR A 90 8.44 -9.50 -5.21
C THR A 90 7.17 -10.08 -4.57
N VAL A 91 6.12 -9.27 -4.46
CA VAL A 91 4.84 -9.72 -3.89
C VAL A 91 4.11 -10.70 -4.80
N ILE A 92 4.15 -10.50 -6.12
CA ILE A 92 3.55 -11.47 -7.06
C ILE A 92 4.23 -12.84 -6.91
N ALA A 93 5.56 -12.87 -6.85
CA ALA A 93 6.29 -14.12 -6.64
C ALA A 93 6.04 -14.73 -5.25
N LEU A 94 5.86 -13.91 -4.21
CA LEU A 94 5.44 -14.39 -2.89
C LEU A 94 4.04 -15.02 -2.96
N CYS A 95 3.09 -14.39 -3.65
CA CYS A 95 1.75 -14.95 -3.85
C CYS A 95 1.81 -16.29 -4.59
N ASP A 96 2.62 -16.39 -5.64
CA ASP A 96 2.83 -17.61 -6.38
C ASP A 96 3.34 -18.73 -5.47
N VAL A 97 4.38 -18.48 -4.69
CA VAL A 97 4.94 -19.42 -3.71
C VAL A 97 3.88 -19.89 -2.71
N LEU A 98 3.11 -18.96 -2.13
CA LEU A 98 2.11 -19.30 -1.11
C LEU A 98 0.91 -20.08 -1.72
N LEU A 99 0.49 -19.74 -2.94
CA LEU A 99 -0.55 -20.46 -3.68
C LEU A 99 -0.11 -21.88 -4.01
N GLN A 100 1.07 -22.06 -4.59
CA GLN A 100 1.60 -23.37 -4.99
C GLN A 100 1.82 -24.31 -3.80
N ASN A 101 2.14 -23.76 -2.63
CA ASN A 101 2.38 -24.54 -1.41
C ASN A 101 1.14 -24.66 -0.51
N GLY A 102 -0.06 -24.32 -1.00
CA GLY A 102 -1.32 -24.52 -0.27
C GLY A 102 -1.49 -23.66 0.99
N TRP A 103 -0.75 -22.54 1.08
CA TRP A 103 -0.87 -21.60 2.21
C TRP A 103 -2.01 -20.62 2.05
N VAL A 104 -2.29 -20.23 0.82
CA VAL A 104 -3.35 -19.27 0.48
C VAL A 104 -4.16 -19.77 -0.71
N LYS A 105 -5.42 -19.36 -0.77
CA LYS A 105 -6.31 -19.55 -1.89
C LYS A 105 -6.90 -18.23 -2.36
N ASN A 106 -7.34 -17.39 -1.41
CA ASN A 106 -7.96 -16.11 -1.68
C ASN A 106 -7.08 -14.97 -1.15
N ILE A 107 -6.73 -14.04 -2.02
CA ILE A 107 -5.82 -12.91 -1.75
C ILE A 107 -6.60 -11.61 -1.87
N LEU A 108 -6.38 -10.68 -0.95
CA LEU A 108 -6.82 -9.30 -1.03
C LEU A 108 -5.60 -8.40 -1.22
N PHE A 109 -5.60 -7.63 -2.31
CA PHE A 109 -4.58 -6.60 -2.56
C PHE A 109 -5.21 -5.21 -2.39
N LEU A 110 -4.63 -4.41 -1.50
CA LEU A 110 -5.09 -3.07 -1.17
C LEU A 110 -4.06 -2.01 -1.55
N ALA A 111 -4.52 -0.96 -2.22
CA ALA A 111 -3.72 0.23 -2.50
C ALA A 111 -4.54 1.51 -2.24
N ASP A 112 -3.87 2.65 -2.13
CA ASP A 112 -4.53 3.92 -1.79
C ASP A 112 -5.34 4.48 -2.97
N ARG A 113 -4.88 4.28 -4.21
CA ARG A 113 -5.45 4.89 -5.43
C ARG A 113 -5.85 3.84 -6.46
N THR A 114 -6.96 4.12 -7.16
CA THR A 114 -7.47 3.24 -8.23
C THR A 114 -6.44 2.97 -9.32
N SER A 115 -5.61 3.97 -9.66
CA SER A 115 -4.53 3.79 -10.65
C SER A 115 -3.51 2.73 -10.22
N LEU A 116 -3.12 2.70 -8.94
CA LEU A 116 -2.22 1.69 -8.38
C LEU A 116 -2.87 0.31 -8.34
N VAL A 117 -4.15 0.24 -7.99
CA VAL A 117 -4.97 -0.99 -8.03
C VAL A 117 -4.97 -1.58 -9.44
N THR A 118 -5.28 -0.76 -10.45
CA THR A 118 -5.32 -1.19 -11.86
C THR A 118 -3.94 -1.62 -12.37
N GLN A 119 -2.88 -0.89 -11.99
CA GLN A 119 -1.49 -1.25 -12.33
C GLN A 119 -1.08 -2.58 -11.70
N ALA A 120 -1.38 -2.78 -10.41
CA ALA A 120 -1.08 -4.03 -9.71
C ALA A 120 -1.84 -5.19 -10.35
N LYS A 121 -3.16 -5.06 -10.61
CA LYS A 121 -3.96 -6.08 -11.29
C LYS A 121 -3.33 -6.49 -12.64
N ARG A 122 -2.94 -5.51 -13.49
CA ARG A 122 -2.29 -5.80 -14.76
C ARG A 122 -0.98 -6.59 -14.60
N SER A 123 -0.19 -6.24 -13.59
CA SER A 123 1.06 -6.96 -13.30
C SER A 123 0.80 -8.40 -12.88
N PHE A 124 -0.21 -8.65 -12.04
CA PHE A 124 -0.62 -9.99 -11.63
C PHE A 124 -1.12 -10.82 -12.82
N VAL A 125 -2.00 -10.28 -13.66
CA VAL A 125 -2.48 -10.97 -14.88
C VAL A 125 -1.32 -11.37 -15.78
N ASN A 126 -0.35 -10.49 -15.97
CA ASN A 126 0.78 -10.76 -16.87
C ASN A 126 1.74 -11.82 -16.32
N MET A 127 1.91 -11.89 -14.99
CA MET A 127 2.90 -12.79 -14.37
C MET A 127 2.28 -14.07 -13.82
N LEU A 128 1.00 -14.07 -13.49
CA LEU A 128 0.22 -15.21 -13.00
C LEU A 128 -1.07 -15.35 -13.82
N PRO A 129 -0.98 -15.74 -15.10
CA PRO A 129 -2.12 -15.76 -16.02
C PRO A 129 -3.24 -16.73 -15.60
N ASP A 130 -2.90 -17.77 -14.85
CA ASP A 130 -3.85 -18.78 -14.36
C ASP A 130 -4.60 -18.33 -13.09
N LEU A 131 -4.17 -17.23 -12.46
CA LEU A 131 -4.84 -16.69 -11.27
C LEU A 131 -6.04 -15.83 -11.67
N SER A 132 -7.23 -16.25 -11.22
CA SER A 132 -8.43 -15.43 -11.42
C SER A 132 -8.36 -14.14 -10.59
N VAL A 133 -8.57 -12.99 -11.23
CA VAL A 133 -8.43 -11.67 -10.61
C VAL A 133 -9.66 -10.81 -10.84
N ALA A 134 -10.01 -9.97 -9.89
CA ALA A 134 -11.06 -8.95 -10.03
C ALA A 134 -10.65 -7.63 -9.39
N ASN A 135 -11.11 -6.51 -9.98
CA ASN A 135 -10.91 -5.17 -9.44
C ASN A 135 -12.27 -4.61 -8.97
N LEU A 136 -12.46 -4.49 -7.67
CA LEU A 136 -13.70 -3.98 -7.08
C LEU A 136 -13.99 -2.50 -7.39
N CYS A 137 -12.97 -1.75 -7.81
CA CYS A 137 -13.14 -0.35 -8.20
C CYS A 137 -13.77 -0.21 -9.60
N GLU A 138 -13.62 -1.22 -10.45
CA GLU A 138 -14.12 -1.23 -11.84
C GLU A 138 -15.37 -2.11 -11.99
N GLU A 139 -15.33 -3.31 -11.43
CA GLU A 139 -16.37 -4.33 -11.62
C GLU A 139 -16.75 -5.01 -10.30
N LYS A 140 -18.03 -5.03 -9.99
CA LYS A 140 -18.56 -5.76 -8.83
C LYS A 140 -19.07 -7.17 -9.18
N SER A 141 -18.89 -7.63 -10.41
CA SER A 141 -19.49 -8.86 -10.92
C SER A 141 -18.71 -10.14 -10.65
N ASN A 142 -17.37 -10.07 -10.49
CA ASN A 142 -16.53 -11.25 -10.32
C ASN A 142 -15.94 -11.37 -8.90
N LEU A 143 -16.83 -11.52 -7.93
CA LEU A 143 -16.48 -11.60 -6.50
C LEU A 143 -15.90 -12.95 -6.07
N HIS A 144 -15.93 -13.95 -6.96
CA HIS A 144 -15.39 -15.28 -6.72
C HIS A 144 -13.94 -15.44 -7.18
N ALA A 145 -13.33 -14.38 -7.70
CA ALA A 145 -11.93 -14.40 -8.09
C ALA A 145 -11.01 -14.70 -6.88
N HIS A 146 -9.93 -15.43 -7.14
CA HIS A 146 -8.96 -15.80 -6.09
C HIS A 146 -8.07 -14.62 -5.66
N CYS A 147 -7.93 -13.59 -6.49
CA CYS A 147 -7.25 -12.36 -6.09
C CYS A 147 -8.15 -11.15 -6.34
N ILE A 148 -8.53 -10.48 -5.27
CA ILE A 148 -9.35 -9.27 -5.28
C ILE A 148 -8.46 -8.06 -5.10
N PHE A 149 -8.56 -7.11 -6.03
CA PHE A 149 -7.88 -5.82 -5.98
C PHE A 149 -8.87 -4.74 -5.60
N SER A 150 -8.50 -3.88 -4.64
CA SER A 150 -9.38 -2.80 -4.18
C SER A 150 -8.59 -1.63 -3.64
N THR A 151 -9.21 -0.44 -3.63
CA THR A 151 -8.74 0.61 -2.73
C THR A 151 -9.20 0.33 -1.30
N TYR A 152 -8.49 0.89 -0.32
CA TYR A 152 -8.91 0.81 1.08
C TYR A 152 -10.33 1.35 1.28
N GLN A 153 -10.65 2.48 0.63
CA GLN A 153 -11.98 3.10 0.74
C GLN A 153 -13.08 2.23 0.16
N THR A 154 -12.86 1.61 -0.99
CA THR A 154 -13.84 0.70 -1.61
C THR A 154 -14.06 -0.54 -0.74
N MET A 155 -12.98 -1.10 -0.19
CA MET A 155 -13.08 -2.31 0.64
C MET A 155 -13.83 -2.05 1.96
N ILE A 156 -13.59 -0.92 2.65
CA ILE A 156 -14.31 -0.63 3.89
C ILE A 156 -15.81 -0.46 3.63
N ASN A 157 -16.18 0.19 2.52
CA ASN A 157 -17.58 0.31 2.13
C ASN A 157 -18.21 -1.06 1.83
N CYS A 158 -17.45 -2.01 1.26
CA CYS A 158 -17.93 -3.37 1.02
C CYS A 158 -18.17 -4.15 2.32
N ILE A 159 -17.34 -3.93 3.34
CA ILE A 159 -17.50 -4.59 4.65
C ILE A 159 -18.76 -4.08 5.36
N ASP A 160 -19.00 -2.77 5.31
CA ASP A 160 -20.05 -2.12 6.10
C ASP A 160 -21.44 -2.21 5.44
N ALA A 161 -21.52 -1.95 4.15
CA ALA A 161 -22.77 -1.67 3.46
C ALA A 161 -23.25 -2.78 2.52
N THR A 162 -22.36 -3.61 1.98
CA THR A 162 -22.72 -4.52 0.91
C THR A 162 -23.12 -5.89 1.46
N ARG A 163 -24.41 -6.23 1.25
CA ARG A 163 -24.96 -7.57 1.49
C ARG A 163 -25.61 -8.04 0.20
N ASP A 164 -25.41 -9.32 -0.13
CA ASP A 164 -26.20 -10.02 -1.13
C ASP A 164 -27.37 -10.77 -0.45
N GLU A 165 -28.13 -11.54 -1.23
CA GLU A 165 -29.26 -12.33 -0.72
C GLU A 165 -28.82 -13.37 0.32
N ASP A 166 -27.56 -13.82 0.27
CA ASP A 166 -26.94 -14.79 1.18
C ASP A 166 -26.21 -14.18 2.37
N GLY A 167 -26.08 -12.85 2.48
CA GLY A 167 -25.43 -12.16 3.58
C GLY A 167 -24.39 -11.13 3.19
N LYS A 168 -23.21 -11.13 3.86
CA LYS A 168 -22.11 -10.21 3.55
C LYS A 168 -21.34 -10.65 2.32
N LEU A 169 -20.95 -9.70 1.49
CA LEU A 169 -20.19 -9.93 0.26
C LEU A 169 -18.89 -10.74 0.50
N PHE A 170 -18.18 -10.39 1.55
CA PHE A 170 -17.01 -11.15 2.02
C PHE A 170 -17.17 -11.46 3.50
N THR A 171 -17.00 -12.71 3.87
CA THR A 171 -16.96 -13.17 5.26
C THR A 171 -15.60 -12.86 5.89
N SER A 172 -15.51 -12.87 7.20
CA SER A 172 -14.25 -12.56 7.93
C SER A 172 -13.12 -13.57 7.62
N GLY A 173 -13.44 -14.79 7.28
CA GLY A 173 -12.50 -15.83 6.87
C GLY A 173 -12.32 -15.96 5.35
N HIS A 174 -12.86 -15.03 4.56
CA HIS A 174 -12.84 -15.15 3.09
C HIS A 174 -11.42 -15.10 2.51
N PHE A 175 -10.57 -14.17 2.97
CA PHE A 175 -9.22 -14.02 2.50
C PHE A 175 -8.22 -14.80 3.37
N ASP A 176 -7.20 -15.34 2.73
CA ASP A 176 -6.11 -16.10 3.37
C ASP A 176 -4.80 -15.28 3.41
N LEU A 177 -4.75 -14.17 2.68
CA LEU A 177 -3.66 -13.20 2.68
C LEU A 177 -4.21 -11.80 2.35
N VAL A 178 -3.78 -10.81 3.10
CA VAL A 178 -4.00 -9.39 2.79
C VAL A 178 -2.65 -8.75 2.48
N ILE A 179 -2.58 -8.06 1.35
CA ILE A 179 -1.41 -7.29 0.92
C ILE A 179 -1.78 -5.82 0.97
N CYS A 180 -0.96 -5.03 1.65
CA CYS A 180 -1.11 -3.59 1.79
C CYS A 180 0.04 -2.89 1.08
N ASP A 181 -0.26 -2.22 -0.04
CA ASP A 181 0.69 -1.32 -0.66
C ASP A 181 0.68 0.04 0.05
N GLU A 182 1.84 0.66 0.16
CA GLU A 182 2.08 1.89 0.94
C GLU A 182 1.63 1.75 2.42
N ALA A 183 2.12 0.70 3.08
CA ALA A 183 1.75 0.33 4.45
C ALA A 183 2.34 1.30 5.48
N HIS A 184 1.77 2.51 5.58
CA HIS A 184 2.14 3.52 6.56
C HIS A 184 0.97 3.85 7.50
N ARG A 185 1.28 4.50 8.64
CA ARG A 185 0.36 4.75 9.76
C ARG A 185 -0.99 5.35 9.37
N SER A 186 -1.00 6.33 8.47
CA SER A 186 -2.24 7.03 8.09
C SER A 186 -3.26 6.09 7.47
N ILE A 187 -2.81 5.17 6.63
CA ILE A 187 -3.64 4.13 6.01
C ILE A 187 -4.22 3.22 7.08
N TYR A 188 -3.38 2.71 7.99
CA TYR A 188 -3.84 1.78 9.01
C TYR A 188 -4.85 2.41 9.99
N ASN A 189 -4.57 3.61 10.49
CA ASN A 189 -5.47 4.29 11.43
C ASN A 189 -6.84 4.58 10.81
N LYS A 190 -6.86 4.97 9.53
CA LYS A 190 -8.09 5.29 8.80
C LYS A 190 -8.91 4.05 8.45
N TYR A 191 -8.24 2.92 8.16
CA TYR A 191 -8.88 1.72 7.63
C TYR A 191 -8.68 0.49 8.53
N LYS A 192 -8.47 0.72 9.84
CA LYS A 192 -8.24 -0.33 10.84
C LYS A 192 -9.29 -1.44 10.79
N ASP A 193 -10.53 -1.09 10.52
CA ASP A 193 -11.66 -2.04 10.53
C ASP A 193 -11.51 -3.13 9.46
N ILE A 194 -10.85 -2.85 8.33
CA ILE A 194 -10.54 -3.87 7.32
C ILE A 194 -9.65 -4.97 7.95
N PHE A 195 -8.61 -4.58 8.66
CA PHE A 195 -7.64 -5.51 9.27
C PHE A 195 -8.15 -6.21 10.52
N THR A 196 -9.17 -5.64 11.16
CA THR A 196 -9.87 -6.26 12.29
C THR A 196 -10.95 -7.21 11.79
N TYR A 197 -11.58 -6.88 10.65
CA TYR A 197 -12.64 -7.71 10.08
C TYR A 197 -12.11 -9.00 9.47
N PHE A 198 -11.08 -8.94 8.61
CA PHE A 198 -10.51 -10.11 7.96
C PHE A 198 -9.43 -10.75 8.82
N ASP A 199 -9.64 -11.99 9.22
CA ASP A 199 -8.63 -12.78 9.94
C ASP A 199 -7.67 -13.46 8.97
N ALA A 200 -6.81 -12.67 8.34
CA ALA A 200 -5.81 -13.14 7.37
C ALA A 200 -4.39 -12.67 7.74
N PRO A 201 -3.34 -13.43 7.41
CA PRO A 201 -1.98 -12.92 7.39
C PRO A 201 -1.85 -11.64 6.58
N LEU A 202 -0.99 -10.73 7.04
CA LEU A 202 -0.82 -9.38 6.49
C LEU A 202 0.61 -9.18 5.98
N VAL A 203 0.75 -8.76 4.74
CA VAL A 203 2.04 -8.31 4.16
C VAL A 203 1.93 -6.84 3.80
N GLY A 204 2.73 -6.02 4.46
CA GLY A 204 2.86 -4.60 4.15
C GLY A 204 4.05 -4.33 3.24
N LEU A 205 3.86 -3.42 2.29
CA LEU A 205 4.89 -2.90 1.40
C LEU A 205 5.05 -1.41 1.63
N THR A 206 6.28 -0.93 1.74
CA THR A 206 6.56 0.50 1.79
C THR A 206 7.90 0.81 1.13
N ALA A 207 8.01 2.01 0.56
CA ALA A 207 9.28 2.56 0.09
C ALA A 207 9.93 3.48 1.13
N THR A 208 9.21 3.86 2.19
CA THR A 208 9.74 4.71 3.26
C THR A 208 10.93 4.03 3.92
N PRO A 209 12.09 4.71 4.05
CA PRO A 209 13.25 4.14 4.73
C PRO A 209 12.90 3.64 6.14
N LYS A 210 13.53 2.56 6.57
CA LYS A 210 13.20 1.89 7.85
C LYS A 210 13.26 2.80 9.06
N ASP A 211 14.19 3.74 9.08
CA ASP A 211 14.43 4.68 10.20
C ASP A 211 13.40 5.82 10.21
N GLU A 212 12.74 6.10 9.08
CA GLU A 212 11.69 7.10 8.92
C GLU A 212 10.30 6.54 9.16
N ILE A 213 10.15 5.21 9.22
CA ILE A 213 8.87 4.57 9.49
C ILE A 213 8.47 4.84 10.94
N ASP A 214 7.23 5.32 11.12
CA ASP A 214 6.64 5.57 12.44
C ASP A 214 6.63 4.30 13.31
N LYS A 215 6.95 4.47 14.60
CA LYS A 215 6.93 3.37 15.59
C LYS A 215 5.59 2.61 15.60
N ASN A 216 4.48 3.29 15.36
CA ASN A 216 3.17 2.66 15.36
C ASN A 216 2.97 1.73 14.16
N THR A 217 3.58 2.03 13.00
CA THR A 217 3.58 1.12 11.85
C THR A 217 4.28 -0.19 12.21
N TYR A 218 5.44 -0.14 12.84
CA TYR A 218 6.12 -1.35 13.32
C TYR A 218 5.26 -2.14 14.33
N SER A 219 4.59 -1.45 15.25
CA SER A 219 3.68 -2.08 16.23
C SER A 219 2.50 -2.79 15.56
N ILE A 220 1.97 -2.24 14.46
CA ILE A 220 0.91 -2.89 13.66
C ILE A 220 1.37 -4.23 13.10
N PHE A 221 2.61 -4.29 12.62
CA PHE A 221 3.22 -5.50 12.09
C PHE A 221 3.87 -6.39 13.17
N GLU A 222 3.71 -6.04 14.46
CA GLU A 222 4.28 -6.77 15.60
C GLU A 222 5.81 -6.91 15.48
N LEU A 223 6.45 -5.84 15.02
CA LEU A 223 7.89 -5.75 14.78
C LEU A 223 8.54 -4.72 15.72
N GLU A 224 9.80 -4.91 16.00
CA GLU A 224 10.63 -3.93 16.68
C GLU A 224 10.90 -2.74 15.77
N LYS A 225 10.93 -1.50 16.32
CA LYS A 225 11.21 -0.29 15.56
C LYS A 225 12.56 -0.38 14.85
N GLY A 226 12.58 -0.07 13.56
CA GLY A 226 13.79 -0.13 12.73
C GLY A 226 14.13 -1.53 12.22
N VAL A 227 13.37 -2.57 12.60
CA VAL A 227 13.62 -3.95 12.21
C VAL A 227 12.44 -4.51 11.41
N PRO A 228 12.34 -4.18 10.10
CA PRO A 228 11.32 -4.78 9.23
C PRO A 228 11.58 -6.28 9.04
N THR A 229 10.60 -7.01 8.51
CA THR A 229 10.79 -8.42 8.13
C THR A 229 11.91 -8.56 7.10
N TYR A 230 11.97 -7.62 6.14
CA TYR A 230 13.08 -7.48 5.19
C TYR A 230 13.22 -6.02 4.76
N GLY A 231 14.47 -5.56 4.60
CA GLY A 231 14.80 -4.21 4.18
C GLY A 231 15.77 -4.21 2.99
N TYR A 232 15.41 -3.48 1.92
CA TYR A 232 16.28 -3.22 0.76
C TYR A 232 16.13 -1.77 0.34
N GLU A 233 16.98 -0.92 0.93
CA GLU A 233 16.90 0.53 0.81
C GLU A 233 17.66 1.04 -0.42
N LEU A 234 17.42 2.31 -0.78
CA LEU A 234 18.02 2.93 -1.98
C LEU A 234 19.53 2.87 -1.98
N ALA A 235 20.19 3.18 -0.86
CA ALA A 235 21.65 3.18 -0.76
C ALA A 235 22.25 1.80 -1.11
N GLN A 236 21.60 0.71 -0.65
CA GLN A 236 22.02 -0.64 -1.00
C GLN A 236 21.75 -0.96 -2.45
N ALA A 237 20.60 -0.54 -2.97
CA ALA A 237 20.20 -0.78 -4.37
C ALA A 237 21.12 -0.05 -5.38
N VAL A 238 21.58 1.14 -5.04
CA VAL A 238 22.57 1.90 -5.82
C VAL A 238 23.92 1.21 -5.76
N LYS A 239 24.38 0.82 -4.57
CA LYS A 239 25.64 0.07 -4.39
C LYS A 239 25.68 -1.22 -5.18
N ASP A 240 24.56 -1.93 -5.25
CA ASP A 240 24.40 -3.17 -6.00
C ASP A 240 24.24 -2.95 -7.53
N GLY A 241 24.11 -1.70 -7.98
CA GLY A 241 23.94 -1.33 -9.38
C GLY A 241 22.55 -1.61 -9.96
N TYR A 242 21.53 -1.83 -9.13
CA TYR A 242 20.16 -2.03 -9.56
C TYR A 242 19.35 -0.74 -9.68
N LEU A 243 19.74 0.29 -8.94
CA LEU A 243 19.19 1.65 -9.03
C LEU A 243 20.30 2.64 -9.23
N VAL A 244 19.95 3.81 -9.73
CA VAL A 244 20.85 4.96 -9.85
C VAL A 244 20.63 5.92 -8.69
N ASP A 245 21.66 6.58 -8.25
CA ASP A 245 21.55 7.68 -7.29
C ASP A 245 20.87 8.88 -7.93
N PHE A 246 20.29 9.74 -7.15
CA PHE A 246 19.66 10.97 -7.61
C PHE A 246 20.21 12.19 -6.87
N LEU A 247 20.29 13.28 -7.59
CA LEU A 247 20.56 14.59 -7.02
C LEU A 247 19.20 15.27 -6.77
N SER A 248 18.95 15.62 -5.52
CA SER A 248 17.82 16.50 -5.20
C SER A 248 18.28 17.94 -5.37
N VAL A 249 17.70 18.65 -6.34
CA VAL A 249 17.87 20.08 -6.51
C VAL A 249 16.67 20.77 -5.91
N GLU A 250 16.87 21.46 -4.80
CA GLU A 250 15.85 22.28 -4.18
C GLU A 250 15.89 23.68 -4.82
N THR A 251 14.90 24.01 -5.63
CA THR A 251 14.75 25.35 -6.19
C THR A 251 13.80 26.15 -5.29
N LYS A 252 14.37 27.13 -4.60
CA LYS A 252 13.58 28.06 -3.78
C LYS A 252 13.17 29.25 -4.64
N LEU A 253 11.88 29.42 -4.83
CA LEU A 253 11.36 30.60 -5.50
C LEU A 253 11.17 31.70 -4.44
N LYS A 254 11.92 32.79 -4.60
CA LYS A 254 11.95 33.92 -3.66
C LYS A 254 10.55 34.41 -3.27
N PHE A 255 9.66 34.49 -4.23
CA PHE A 255 8.28 34.94 -3.99
C PHE A 255 7.45 33.98 -3.12
N LEU A 256 7.77 32.67 -3.11
CA LEU A 256 7.08 31.69 -2.24
C LEU A 256 7.52 31.82 -0.77
N GLU A 257 8.74 32.28 -0.51
CA GLU A 257 9.26 32.50 0.84
C GLU A 257 8.91 33.91 1.36
N GLU A 258 9.10 34.92 0.54
CA GLU A 258 9.02 36.34 0.95
C GLU A 258 7.69 37.02 0.56
N GLY A 259 6.91 36.38 -0.30
CA GLY A 259 5.72 37.01 -0.91
C GLY A 259 6.10 37.86 -2.11
N ILE A 260 5.16 38.61 -2.66
CA ILE A 260 5.35 39.54 -3.77
C ILE A 260 5.05 40.94 -3.27
N ALA A 261 6.04 41.84 -3.40
CA ALA A 261 5.87 43.25 -3.15
C ALA A 261 5.81 43.98 -4.50
N TYR A 262 4.76 44.80 -4.71
CA TYR A 262 4.55 45.52 -5.96
C TYR A 262 5.72 46.41 -6.37
N ASP A 263 6.37 47.06 -5.39
CA ASP A 263 7.49 47.95 -5.62
C ASP A 263 8.79 47.25 -6.12
N GLU A 264 8.90 45.92 -5.85
CA GLU A 264 10.06 45.12 -6.25
C GLU A 264 9.91 44.50 -7.65
N LEU A 265 8.75 44.65 -8.30
CA LEU A 265 8.47 44.11 -9.63
C LEU A 265 9.10 44.95 -10.74
N SER A 266 9.46 44.30 -11.85
CA SER A 266 9.86 44.99 -13.08
C SER A 266 8.65 45.77 -13.66
N ASP A 267 8.90 46.75 -14.52
CA ASP A 267 7.82 47.56 -15.12
C ASP A 267 6.87 46.67 -15.99
N GLU A 268 7.37 45.62 -16.61
CA GLU A 268 6.57 44.65 -17.37
C GLU A 268 5.71 43.77 -16.45
N ASP A 269 6.24 43.36 -15.30
CA ASP A 269 5.52 42.54 -14.33
C ASP A 269 4.47 43.35 -13.56
N LYS A 270 4.66 44.65 -13.36
CA LYS A 270 3.70 45.55 -12.72
C LYS A 270 2.40 45.63 -13.50
N GLU A 271 2.46 45.71 -14.82
CA GLU A 271 1.25 45.77 -15.67
C GLU A 271 0.43 44.45 -15.54
N ALA A 272 1.13 43.31 -15.50
CA ALA A 272 0.47 42.01 -15.28
C ALA A 272 -0.09 41.89 -13.85
N TYR A 273 0.62 42.42 -12.86
CA TYR A 273 0.23 42.42 -11.47
C TYR A 273 -1.01 43.26 -11.22
N GLU A 274 -1.07 44.48 -11.75
CA GLU A 274 -2.20 45.40 -11.68
C GLU A 274 -3.48 44.82 -12.27
N ASN A 275 -3.35 44.03 -13.33
CA ASN A 275 -4.49 43.35 -13.97
C ASN A 275 -4.98 42.12 -13.20
N THR A 276 -4.20 41.61 -12.28
CA THR A 276 -4.46 40.29 -11.63
C THR A 276 -4.78 40.46 -10.15
N PHE A 277 -4.15 41.40 -9.46
CA PHE A 277 -4.19 41.51 -8.00
C PHE A 277 -4.75 42.89 -7.56
N VAL A 278 -6.05 43.00 -7.66
CA VAL A 278 -6.83 44.17 -7.15
C VAL A 278 -7.71 43.72 -5.98
N ASP A 279 -7.91 44.62 -5.02
CA ASP A 279 -8.81 44.39 -3.90
C ASP A 279 -10.29 44.56 -4.32
N GLU A 280 -11.20 44.31 -3.40
CA GLU A 280 -12.66 44.48 -3.62
C GLU A 280 -13.07 45.92 -4.03
N ASN A 281 -12.20 46.90 -3.83
CA ASN A 281 -12.41 48.33 -4.19
C ASN A 281 -11.70 48.70 -5.51
N GLY A 282 -11.03 47.77 -6.17
CA GLY A 282 -10.28 47.98 -7.40
C GLY A 282 -8.94 48.66 -7.19
N GLN A 283 -8.37 48.61 -5.97
CA GLN A 283 -7.02 49.13 -5.68
C GLN A 283 -5.99 48.00 -5.76
N VAL A 284 -4.80 48.30 -6.32
CA VAL A 284 -3.71 47.37 -6.43
C VAL A 284 -3.21 46.96 -5.04
N VAL A 285 -3.08 45.68 -4.78
CA VAL A 285 -2.59 45.13 -3.51
C VAL A 285 -1.09 45.38 -3.42
N GLU A 286 -0.61 46.21 -2.51
CA GLU A 286 0.81 46.59 -2.39
C GLU A 286 1.69 45.41 -2.06
N ARG A 287 1.21 44.36 -1.34
CA ARG A 287 1.97 43.18 -0.96
C ARG A 287 1.10 41.97 -0.79
N ILE A 288 1.50 40.86 -1.43
CA ILE A 288 0.90 39.53 -1.23
C ILE A 288 1.84 38.72 -0.34
N GLN A 289 1.35 38.32 0.83
CA GLN A 289 2.14 37.50 1.76
C GLN A 289 2.27 36.06 1.25
N SER A 290 3.40 35.39 1.58
CA SER A 290 3.66 34.00 1.19
C SER A 290 2.52 33.02 1.55
N SER A 291 1.84 33.21 2.67
CA SER A 291 0.68 32.42 3.09
C SER A 291 -0.56 32.58 2.21
N ALA A 292 -0.71 33.73 1.54
CA ALA A 292 -1.80 34.01 0.63
C ALA A 292 -1.52 33.50 -0.79
N LEU A 293 -0.26 33.28 -1.16
CA LEU A 293 0.13 32.83 -2.49
C LEU A 293 -0.43 31.44 -2.84
N ASN A 294 -0.51 30.54 -1.88
CA ASN A 294 -1.08 29.20 -2.09
C ASN A 294 -2.56 29.20 -2.51
N THR A 295 -3.26 30.30 -2.28
CA THR A 295 -4.67 30.47 -2.67
C THR A 295 -4.81 31.07 -4.08
N TRP A 296 -3.76 31.75 -4.58
CA TRP A 296 -3.80 32.56 -5.80
C TRP A 296 -2.96 32.02 -6.97
N ILE A 297 -1.97 31.15 -6.70
CA ILE A 297 -1.02 30.70 -7.72
C ILE A 297 -1.27 29.26 -8.15
N PHE A 298 -2.42 28.99 -8.74
CA PHE A 298 -2.57 27.96 -9.76
C PHE A 298 -2.76 28.67 -11.11
N ASN A 299 -1.69 29.26 -11.63
CA ASN A 299 -1.74 29.81 -12.97
C ASN A 299 -0.77 29.01 -13.89
N ASP A 300 -1.10 29.00 -15.19
CA ASP A 300 -0.36 28.26 -16.21
C ASP A 300 1.11 28.70 -16.31
N ASP A 301 1.43 29.93 -15.98
CA ASP A 301 2.77 30.48 -16.08
C ASP A 301 3.70 29.98 -14.96
N THR A 302 3.19 29.79 -13.74
CA THR A 302 3.95 29.16 -12.67
C THR A 302 4.23 27.70 -13.00
N ILE A 303 3.26 27.01 -13.57
CA ILE A 303 3.41 25.61 -14.02
C ILE A 303 4.47 25.54 -15.15
N ARG A 304 4.45 26.46 -16.11
CA ARG A 304 5.44 26.52 -17.19
C ARG A 304 6.83 26.78 -16.66
N GLN A 305 7.03 27.75 -15.77
CA GLN A 305 8.34 28.03 -15.16
C GLN A 305 8.91 26.84 -14.40
N VAL A 306 8.06 26.10 -13.65
CA VAL A 306 8.47 24.86 -12.98
C VAL A 306 8.87 23.79 -14.01
N LEU A 307 8.11 23.65 -15.08
CA LEU A 307 8.42 22.70 -16.16
C LEU A 307 9.70 23.09 -16.92
N ASP A 308 9.93 24.35 -17.18
CA ASP A 308 11.15 24.84 -17.85
C ASP A 308 12.40 24.58 -16.99
N ILE A 309 12.30 24.72 -15.66
CA ILE A 309 13.39 24.37 -14.72
C ILE A 309 13.66 22.86 -14.71
N LEU A 310 12.62 22.03 -14.88
CA LEU A 310 12.76 20.57 -14.94
C LEU A 310 13.31 20.05 -16.27
N MET A 311 13.19 20.83 -17.33
CA MET A 311 13.62 20.46 -18.69
C MET A 311 15.04 20.96 -19.03
N THR A 312 15.65 21.81 -18.22
CA THR A 312 17.05 22.27 -18.32
C THR A 312 17.97 21.47 -17.44
#